data_bc3e4fff378cbd8146ef78a516354feb
#
_entry.id   bc3e4fff378cbd8146ef78a516354feb
#
_cell.length_a   1.000
_cell.length_b   1.000
_cell.length_c   1.000
_cell.angle_alpha   90.00
_cell.angle_beta   90.00
_cell.angle_gamma   90.00
#
_symmetry.space_group_name_H-M   'P 1'
#
loop_
_entity.id
_entity.type
_entity.pdbx_description
1 polymer ?
#
loop_
_entity_poly.entity_id
_entity_poly.type
_entity_poly.pdbx_seq_one_letter_code
_entity_poly.pdbx_strand_id
1 'polypeptide(L)'
;MADCLVTCINKPHHLSPHEHITHIGNASGNWRISVAGAINCITSGSDSFYTLNANGKRVEIEVVREIGKRPYLRTRADGEWNDNLLAQQECGSNCQIVG
;
A
#
# COMPACT_ATOMS: atom_id res chain seq x y z
N MET A 1 8.67 5.22 15.03
CA MET A 1 7.82 5.18 13.83
C MET A 1 8.67 4.89 12.62
N ALA A 2 8.36 3.84 11.89
CA ALA A 2 9.05 3.51 10.64
C ALA A 2 8.31 4.13 9.46
N ASP A 3 9.07 4.53 8.45
CA ASP A 3 8.56 5.13 7.23
C ASP A 3 8.95 4.20 6.07
N CYS A 4 7.99 3.45 5.58
CA CYS A 4 8.24 2.27 4.75
C CYS A 4 7.93 2.54 3.27
N LEU A 5 8.95 2.37 2.41
CA LEU A 5 8.76 2.44 0.97
C LEU A 5 8.06 1.17 0.47
N VAL A 6 6.98 1.35 -0.29
CA VAL A 6 6.24 0.27 -0.94
C VAL A 6 6.59 0.26 -2.42
N THR A 7 7.06 -0.89 -2.92
CA THR A 7 7.43 -1.08 -4.32
C THR A 7 6.61 -2.16 -5.00
N CYS A 8 5.80 -2.89 -4.27
CA CYS A 8 4.96 -3.96 -4.83
C CYS A 8 3.66 -4.10 -4.05
N ILE A 9 2.69 -4.73 -4.69
CA ILE A 9 1.40 -5.04 -4.08
C ILE A 9 0.98 -6.45 -4.48
N ASN A 10 0.03 -7.03 -3.73
CA ASN A 10 -0.66 -8.25 -4.16
C ASN A 10 -2.15 -7.97 -4.32
N LYS A 11 -2.73 -8.53 -5.35
CA LYS A 11 -4.15 -8.48 -5.63
C LYS A 11 -4.57 -9.75 -6.37
N PRO A 12 -5.84 -10.19 -6.26
CA PRO A 12 -6.27 -11.47 -6.86
C PRO A 12 -6.22 -11.47 -8.38
N HIS A 13 -6.34 -10.31 -9.02
CA HIS A 13 -6.36 -10.18 -10.47
C HIS A 13 -5.71 -8.86 -10.88
N HIS A 14 -5.01 -8.83 -12.02
CA HIS A 14 -4.30 -7.61 -12.46
C HIS A 14 -5.23 -6.41 -12.73
N LEU A 15 -6.51 -6.66 -12.98
CA LEU A 15 -7.53 -5.62 -13.16
C LEU A 15 -8.30 -5.28 -11.88
N SER A 16 -7.91 -5.85 -10.73
CA SER A 16 -8.60 -5.59 -9.47
C SER A 16 -8.45 -4.14 -9.03
N PRO A 17 -9.51 -3.52 -8.49
CA PRO A 17 -9.43 -2.15 -7.97
C PRO A 17 -8.69 -2.10 -6.63
N HIS A 18 -8.46 -0.88 -6.12
CA HIS A 18 -7.78 -0.64 -4.85
C HIS A 18 -8.36 -1.45 -3.68
N GLU A 19 -9.69 -1.60 -3.63
CA GLU A 19 -10.37 -2.32 -2.56
C GLU A 19 -9.98 -3.79 -2.49
N HIS A 20 -9.46 -4.36 -3.57
CA HIS A 20 -9.08 -5.76 -3.65
C HIS A 20 -7.58 -6.00 -3.43
N ILE A 21 -6.79 -4.97 -3.17
CA ILE A 21 -5.38 -5.16 -2.80
C ILE A 21 -5.34 -5.91 -1.47
N THR A 22 -4.58 -7.00 -1.42
CA THR A 22 -4.49 -7.85 -0.23
C THR A 22 -3.26 -7.54 0.60
N HIS A 23 -2.15 -7.18 -0.04
CA HIS A 23 -0.87 -6.90 0.61
C HIS A 23 -0.18 -5.74 -0.07
N ILE A 24 0.65 -5.03 0.69
CA ILE A 24 1.62 -4.07 0.18
C ILE A 24 3.00 -4.49 0.69
N GLY A 25 4.06 -4.17 -0.06
CA GLY A 25 5.38 -4.62 0.34
C GLY A 25 6.51 -3.97 -0.41
N ASN A 26 7.71 -4.51 -0.19
CA ASN A 26 8.93 -4.03 -0.84
C ASN A 26 9.71 -5.24 -1.36
N ALA A 27 9.86 -5.33 -2.68
CA ALA A 27 10.54 -6.45 -3.32
C ALA A 27 12.02 -6.54 -2.94
N SER A 28 12.70 -5.40 -2.85
CA SER A 28 14.11 -5.35 -2.45
C SER A 28 14.31 -5.73 -0.99
N GLY A 29 13.35 -5.39 -0.14
CA GLY A 29 13.38 -5.74 1.29
C GLY A 29 12.84 -7.12 1.60
N ASN A 30 12.27 -7.81 0.62
CA ASN A 30 11.67 -9.15 0.75
C ASN A 30 10.59 -9.22 1.83
N TRP A 31 9.77 -8.18 1.95
CA TRP A 31 8.67 -8.17 2.92
C TRP A 31 7.37 -7.72 2.28
N ARG A 32 6.28 -8.16 2.87
CA ARG A 32 4.93 -7.67 2.58
C ARG A 32 4.09 -7.74 3.83
N ILE A 33 3.10 -6.87 3.91
CA ILE A 33 2.16 -6.81 5.04
C ILE A 33 0.74 -6.80 4.49
N SER A 34 -0.17 -7.47 5.20
CA SER A 34 -1.58 -7.44 4.81
C SER A 34 -2.12 -6.01 4.89
N VAL A 35 -3.13 -5.71 4.08
CA VAL A 35 -3.78 -4.40 4.12
C VAL A 35 -4.33 -4.11 5.51
N ALA A 36 -4.94 -5.11 6.17
CA ALA A 36 -5.43 -4.93 7.53
C ALA A 36 -4.30 -4.56 8.51
N GLY A 37 -3.15 -5.23 8.41
CA GLY A 37 -1.98 -4.92 9.23
C GLY A 37 -1.44 -3.52 8.98
N ALA A 38 -1.35 -3.13 7.69
CA ALA A 38 -0.90 -1.79 7.31
C ALA A 38 -1.85 -0.71 7.83
N ILE A 39 -3.15 -0.92 7.73
CA ILE A 39 -4.16 0.00 8.26
C ILE A 39 -3.99 0.18 9.76
N ASN A 40 -3.75 -0.90 10.50
CA ASN A 40 -3.50 -0.84 11.94
C ASN A 40 -2.24 -0.02 12.24
N CYS A 41 -1.17 -0.20 11.49
CA CYS A 41 0.07 0.56 11.67
C CYS A 41 -0.14 2.06 11.43
N ILE A 42 -0.86 2.42 10.37
CA ILE A 42 -1.16 3.82 10.05
C ILE A 42 -2.05 4.42 11.12
N THR A 43 -3.11 3.71 11.51
CA THR A 43 -4.09 4.20 12.47
C THR A 43 -3.49 4.40 13.86
N SER A 44 -2.61 3.50 14.29
CA SER A 44 -1.93 3.61 15.59
C SER A 44 -0.76 4.59 15.58
N GLY A 45 -0.30 4.99 14.38
CA GLY A 45 0.87 5.87 14.25
C GLY A 45 2.19 5.16 14.41
N SER A 46 2.21 3.82 14.45
CA SER A 46 3.47 3.07 14.60
C SER A 46 4.33 3.12 13.35
N ASP A 47 3.70 3.11 12.17
CA ASP A 47 4.40 3.13 10.89
C ASP A 47 3.63 3.96 9.87
N SER A 48 4.35 4.47 8.88
CA SER A 48 3.78 5.08 7.69
C SER A 48 4.29 4.38 6.45
N PHE A 49 3.54 4.48 5.36
CA PHE A 49 3.89 3.85 4.10
C PHE A 49 3.80 4.86 2.97
N TYR A 50 4.69 4.76 2.00
CA TYR A 50 4.70 5.61 0.83
C TYR A 50 5.19 4.83 -0.39
N THR A 51 4.94 5.38 -1.56
CA THR A 51 5.52 4.87 -2.81
C THR A 51 6.10 6.04 -3.59
N LEU A 52 6.83 5.75 -4.67
CA LEU A 52 7.39 6.77 -5.54
C LEU A 52 6.62 6.77 -6.87
N ASN A 53 6.32 7.96 -7.38
CA ASN A 53 5.69 8.08 -8.70
C ASN A 53 6.74 7.96 -9.81
N ALA A 54 6.32 8.08 -11.07
CA ALA A 54 7.20 7.96 -12.23
C ALA A 54 8.33 9.00 -12.24
N ASN A 55 8.15 10.12 -11.55
CA ASN A 55 9.17 11.16 -11.42
C ASN A 55 10.08 10.99 -10.20
N GLY A 56 9.92 9.89 -9.46
CA GLY A 56 10.68 9.62 -8.25
C GLY A 56 10.22 10.43 -7.03
N LYS A 57 9.07 11.08 -7.10
CA LYS A 57 8.52 11.83 -5.97
C LYS A 57 7.72 10.93 -5.05
N ARG A 58 7.83 11.21 -3.77
CA ARG A 58 7.12 10.51 -2.72
C ARG A 58 5.62 10.78 -2.79
N VAL A 59 4.84 9.71 -2.71
CA VAL A 59 3.37 9.76 -2.65
C VAL A 59 2.94 8.94 -1.45
N GLU A 60 2.18 9.57 -0.54
CA GLU A 60 1.76 8.90 0.70
C GLU A 60 0.66 7.87 0.44
N ILE A 61 0.74 6.75 1.17
CA ILE A 61 -0.33 5.75 1.20
C ILE A 61 -1.20 6.05 2.41
N GLU A 62 -2.49 6.26 2.17
CA GLU A 62 -3.45 6.61 3.21
C GLU A 62 -4.61 5.64 3.23
N VAL A 63 -5.33 5.62 4.33
CA VAL A 63 -6.50 4.76 4.52
C VAL A 63 -7.73 5.49 3.99
N VAL A 64 -8.46 4.84 3.06
CA VAL A 64 -9.75 5.33 2.59
C VAL A 64 -10.85 4.68 3.41
N ARG A 65 -11.68 5.50 4.04
CA ARG A 65 -12.82 5.03 4.83
C ARG A 65 -14.11 5.57 4.24
N GLU A 66 -14.93 4.67 3.72
CA GLU A 66 -16.23 5.00 3.15
C GLU A 66 -17.33 4.24 3.91
N ILE A 67 -18.49 4.89 4.07
CA ILE A 67 -19.65 4.28 4.75
C ILE A 67 -20.09 3.02 3.98
N GLY A 68 -20.25 1.92 4.70
CA GLY A 68 -20.71 0.66 4.13
C GLY A 68 -19.63 -0.16 3.41
N LYS A 69 -18.37 0.29 3.46
CA LYS A 69 -17.25 -0.43 2.84
C LYS A 69 -16.15 -0.71 3.86
N ARG A 70 -15.38 -1.77 3.62
CA ARG A 70 -14.16 -2.02 4.38
C ARG A 70 -13.13 -0.94 4.05
N PRO A 71 -12.35 -0.47 5.02
CA PRO A 71 -11.27 0.47 4.73
C PRO A 71 -10.25 -0.19 3.80
N TYR A 72 -9.67 0.61 2.92
CA TYR A 72 -8.66 0.16 1.99
C TYR A 72 -7.57 1.24 1.84
N LEU A 73 -6.49 0.91 1.14
CA LEU A 73 -5.36 1.80 0.95
C LEU A 73 -5.36 2.40 -0.44
N ARG A 74 -4.95 3.66 -0.53
CA ARG A 74 -4.77 4.35 -1.79
C ARG A 74 -3.74 5.46 -1.61
N THR A 75 -3.05 5.82 -2.69
CA THR A 75 -2.10 6.92 -2.65
C THR A 75 -2.80 8.27 -2.79
N ARG A 76 -2.24 9.26 -2.13
CA ARG A 76 -2.75 10.63 -2.15
C ARG A 76 -1.60 11.62 -2.28
N ALA A 77 -1.75 12.57 -3.21
CA ALA A 77 -0.77 13.63 -3.42
C ALA A 77 -1.51 14.94 -3.73
N ASP A 78 -1.01 16.04 -3.18
CA ASP A 78 -1.58 17.38 -3.38
C ASP A 78 -3.09 17.46 -3.06
N GLY A 79 -3.52 16.69 -2.06
CA GLY A 79 -4.91 16.65 -1.64
C GLY A 79 -5.83 15.79 -2.49
N GLU A 80 -5.29 15.11 -3.50
CA GLU A 80 -6.08 14.28 -4.41
C GLU A 80 -5.66 12.81 -4.38
N TRP A 81 -6.64 11.91 -4.44
CA TRP A 81 -6.40 10.48 -4.58
C TRP A 81 -5.88 10.15 -5.98
N ASN A 82 -4.97 9.18 -6.06
CA ASN A 82 -4.40 8.76 -7.35
C ASN A 82 -4.15 7.25 -7.36
N ASP A 83 -3.67 6.72 -8.49
CA ASP A 83 -3.51 5.29 -8.73
C ASP A 83 -2.05 4.81 -8.63
N ASN A 84 -1.16 5.59 -8.01
CA ASN A 84 0.25 5.19 -7.91
C ASN A 84 0.46 3.87 -7.16
N LEU A 85 -0.33 3.61 -6.11
CA LEU A 85 -0.25 2.33 -5.42
C LEU A 85 -0.71 1.18 -6.32
N LEU A 86 -1.84 1.35 -7.00
CA LEU A 86 -2.40 0.32 -7.87
C LEU A 86 -1.49 -0.02 -9.05
N ALA A 87 -0.67 0.92 -9.48
CA ALA A 87 0.26 0.76 -10.60
C ALA A 87 1.55 0.01 -10.23
N GLN A 88 1.76 -0.31 -8.95
CA GLN A 88 2.96 -1.03 -8.52
C GLN A 88 2.96 -2.47 -9.04
N GLN A 89 4.16 -3.03 -9.23
CA GLN A 89 4.32 -4.42 -9.64
C GLN A 89 3.82 -5.39 -8.56
N GLU A 90 3.65 -6.64 -8.91
CA GLU A 90 3.22 -7.66 -7.97
C GLU A 90 4.37 -8.09 -7.07
N CYS A 91 4.09 -8.27 -5.77
CA CYS A 91 5.07 -8.82 -4.84
C CYS A 91 5.31 -10.30 -5.16
N GLY A 92 6.57 -10.70 -5.24
CA GLY A 92 6.95 -12.07 -5.48
C GLY A 92 6.72 -12.97 -4.26
N SER A 93 6.76 -14.28 -4.48
CA SER A 93 6.60 -15.27 -3.42
C SER A 93 7.74 -15.25 -2.40
N ASN A 94 8.88 -14.65 -2.73
CA ASN A 94 10.00 -14.45 -1.82
C ASN A 94 9.75 -13.37 -0.76
N CYS A 95 8.73 -12.52 -0.95
CA CYS A 95 8.37 -11.52 0.04
C CYS A 95 7.68 -12.19 1.23
N GLN A 96 8.28 -12.09 2.41
CA GLN A 96 7.75 -12.72 3.61
C GLN A 96 6.70 -11.82 4.26
N ILE A 97 5.63 -12.44 4.76
CA ILE A 97 4.55 -11.72 5.42
C ILE A 97 5.02 -11.27 6.79
N VAL A 98 4.88 -9.98 7.09
CA VAL A 98 5.21 -9.37 8.38
C VAL A 98 3.95 -8.78 9.02
N GLY A 99 4.03 -8.50 10.29
CA GLY A 99 2.91 -7.93 11.06
C GLY A 99 1.86 -8.94 11.37
#